data_1a4a6ccded1245304b06f1e69fd10166
#
_entry.id   1a4a6ccded1245304b06f1e69fd10166
#
_cell.length_a   1.000
_cell.length_b   1.000
_cell.length_c   1.000
_cell.angle_alpha   90.00
_cell.angle_beta   90.00
_cell.angle_gamma   90.00
#
_symmetry.space_group_name_H-M   'P 1'
#
loop_
_entity.id
_entity.type
_entity.pdbx_description
1 polymer ?
#
loop_
_entity_poly.entity_id
_entity_poly.type
_entity_poly.pdbx_seq_one_letter_code
_entity_poly.pdbx_strand_id
1 'polypeptide(L)'
;PNSWIYVSIFAGLVVGLILEPMPPAFIGIIAVTVSMLFKVGPAPIVDKATGVAKAITDAQAISWGLSGFSNAIVWLIFAAFMIGIGYENSGLGRRIALFLVAKLGKSSLGLGYAIAITDLVLAPFIPSNAARSGGTIYPIVSSICPMFDSYPDKNPRKIGSYLNWVALATTCVSSSIFLTGAAPNPLALELSAKSGIVAANWGTWFLAFLPVG
;
A
#
# COMPACT_ATOMS: atom_id res chain seq x y z
N PRO A 1 14.42 2.00 -28.49
CA PRO A 1 13.20 2.79 -28.79
C PRO A 1 12.03 2.37 -27.89
N ASN A 2 11.80 1.06 -27.70
CA ASN A 2 10.66 0.57 -26.90
C ASN A 2 10.70 0.99 -25.44
N SER A 3 11.88 1.09 -24.82
CA SER A 3 12.03 1.52 -23.42
C SER A 3 11.55 2.94 -23.19
N TRP A 4 11.75 3.86 -24.13
CA TRP A 4 11.26 5.24 -24.01
C TRP A 4 9.75 5.33 -24.15
N ILE A 5 9.16 4.52 -25.02
CA ILE A 5 7.70 4.43 -25.15
C ILE A 5 7.11 3.88 -23.85
N TYR A 6 7.72 2.84 -23.27
CA TYR A 6 7.30 2.28 -21.99
C TYR A 6 7.35 3.32 -20.86
N VAL A 7 8.47 4.06 -20.75
CA VAL A 7 8.62 5.13 -19.75
C VAL A 7 7.56 6.24 -19.95
N SER A 8 7.25 6.59 -21.21
CA SER A 8 6.22 7.59 -21.50
C SER A 8 4.82 7.12 -21.09
N ILE A 9 4.47 5.84 -21.35
CA ILE A 9 3.20 5.25 -20.93
C ILE A 9 3.14 5.18 -19.40
N PHE A 10 4.23 4.78 -18.74
CA PHE A 10 4.32 4.74 -17.28
C PHE A 10 4.18 6.14 -16.66
N ALA A 11 4.85 7.14 -17.22
CA ALA A 11 4.71 8.53 -16.78
C ALA A 11 3.26 9.02 -16.95
N GLY A 12 2.62 8.71 -18.09
CA GLY A 12 1.22 9.01 -18.32
C GLY A 12 0.27 8.33 -17.33
N LEU A 13 0.55 7.07 -16.99
CA LEU A 13 -0.17 6.33 -15.95
C LEU A 13 -0.06 7.03 -14.58
N VAL A 14 1.17 7.40 -14.17
CA VAL A 14 1.41 8.07 -12.88
C VAL A 14 0.69 9.42 -12.83
N VAL A 15 0.81 10.24 -13.88
CA VAL A 15 0.10 11.53 -13.98
C VAL A 15 -1.41 11.32 -13.95
N GLY A 16 -1.93 10.33 -14.67
CA GLY A 16 -3.34 9.98 -14.66
C GLY A 16 -3.84 9.58 -13.27
N LEU A 17 -3.06 8.78 -12.52
CA LEU A 17 -3.40 8.40 -11.14
C LEU A 17 -3.33 9.57 -10.15
N ILE A 18 -2.46 10.57 -10.39
CA ILE A 18 -2.36 11.77 -9.55
C ILE A 18 -3.50 12.74 -9.81
N LEU A 19 -3.85 12.96 -11.08
CA LEU A 19 -4.89 13.92 -11.49
C LEU A 19 -6.31 13.34 -11.36
N GLU A 20 -6.45 12.02 -11.28
CA GLU A 20 -7.72 11.28 -11.15
C GLU A 20 -8.84 11.77 -12.11
N PRO A 21 -8.57 11.97 -13.42
CA PRO A 21 -9.61 12.41 -14.36
C PRO A 21 -10.72 11.35 -14.54
N MET A 22 -10.42 10.09 -14.17
CA MET A 22 -11.34 8.96 -14.20
C MET A 22 -10.94 7.95 -13.10
N PRO A 23 -11.81 6.98 -12.75
CA PRO A 23 -11.48 5.97 -11.73
C PRO A 23 -10.14 5.27 -12.02
N PRO A 24 -9.29 5.07 -10.99
CA PRO A 24 -7.93 4.50 -11.15
C PRO A 24 -7.88 3.17 -11.91
N ALA A 25 -8.93 2.34 -11.78
CA ALA A 25 -9.04 1.08 -12.51
C ALA A 25 -9.06 1.28 -14.04
N PHE A 26 -9.76 2.31 -14.53
CA PHE A 26 -9.81 2.62 -15.98
C PHE A 26 -8.45 3.13 -16.48
N ILE A 27 -7.78 3.96 -15.70
CA ILE A 27 -6.43 4.45 -16.03
C ILE A 27 -5.47 3.28 -16.17
N GLY A 28 -5.52 2.33 -15.23
CA GLY A 28 -4.72 1.11 -15.28
C GLY A 28 -5.00 0.24 -16.51
N ILE A 29 -6.28 0.00 -16.82
CA ILE A 29 -6.69 -0.78 -18.00
C ILE A 29 -6.23 -0.09 -19.29
N ILE A 30 -6.39 1.22 -19.41
CA ILE A 30 -5.93 1.99 -20.58
C ILE A 30 -4.41 1.86 -20.74
N ALA A 31 -3.64 2.03 -19.67
CA ALA A 31 -2.19 1.94 -19.72
C ALA A 31 -1.72 0.55 -20.17
N VAL A 32 -2.32 -0.53 -19.64
CA VAL A 32 -2.02 -1.91 -20.05
C VAL A 32 -2.41 -2.13 -21.52
N THR A 33 -3.58 -1.66 -21.95
CA THR A 33 -4.04 -1.79 -23.33
C THR A 33 -3.12 -1.07 -24.30
N VAL A 34 -2.75 0.17 -23.98
CA VAL A 34 -1.80 0.97 -24.78
C VAL A 34 -0.44 0.26 -24.84
N SER A 35 0.04 -0.29 -23.73
CA SER A 35 1.30 -1.05 -23.71
C SER A 35 1.25 -2.28 -24.63
N MET A 36 0.13 -2.99 -24.68
CA MET A 36 -0.08 -4.13 -25.59
C MET A 36 -0.08 -3.68 -27.06
N LEU A 37 -0.78 -2.60 -27.39
CA LEU A 37 -0.88 -2.07 -28.74
C LEU A 37 0.48 -1.61 -29.27
N PHE A 38 1.29 -0.97 -28.44
CA PHE A 38 2.64 -0.55 -28.82
C PHE A 38 3.68 -1.65 -28.64
N LYS A 39 3.32 -2.86 -28.17
CA LYS A 39 4.20 -4.02 -27.98
C LYS A 39 5.44 -3.71 -27.12
N VAL A 40 5.26 -2.91 -26.06
CA VAL A 40 6.37 -2.34 -25.26
C VAL A 40 6.57 -3.12 -23.98
N GLY A 41 6.38 -4.24 -23.75
CA GLY A 41 6.58 -4.91 -22.47
C GLY A 41 7.53 -6.09 -22.51
N PRO A 42 7.29 -7.08 -23.37
CA PRO A 42 8.14 -8.25 -23.38
C PRO A 42 9.54 -7.92 -23.87
N ALA A 43 10.55 -8.54 -23.24
CA ALA A 43 11.91 -8.46 -23.75
C ALA A 43 11.96 -9.06 -25.18
N PRO A 44 12.67 -8.43 -26.10
CA PRO A 44 12.83 -8.99 -27.45
C PRO A 44 13.50 -10.36 -27.35
N ILE A 45 12.91 -11.35 -28.02
CA ILE A 45 13.52 -12.67 -28.11
C ILE A 45 14.69 -12.57 -29.07
N VAL A 46 15.90 -12.71 -28.54
CA VAL A 46 17.14 -12.76 -29.38
C VAL A 46 17.31 -14.20 -29.84
N ASP A 47 17.34 -14.40 -31.13
CA ASP A 47 17.68 -15.70 -31.70
C ASP A 47 19.16 -16.01 -31.36
N LYS A 48 19.36 -17.10 -30.62
CA LYS A 48 20.71 -17.51 -30.17
C LYS A 48 21.66 -17.87 -31.31
N ALA A 49 21.11 -18.21 -32.49
CA ALA A 49 21.91 -18.59 -33.64
C ALA A 49 22.37 -17.38 -34.47
N THR A 50 21.54 -16.36 -34.59
CA THR A 50 21.78 -15.20 -35.46
C THR A 50 22.07 -13.90 -34.70
N GLY A 51 21.86 -13.86 -33.39
CA GLY A 51 21.99 -12.65 -32.56
C GLY A 51 20.97 -11.55 -32.89
N VAL A 52 20.02 -11.83 -33.78
CA VAL A 52 19.02 -10.84 -34.22
C VAL A 52 17.81 -10.86 -33.30
N ALA A 53 17.39 -9.66 -32.85
CA ALA A 53 16.17 -9.51 -32.06
C ALA A 53 14.93 -9.77 -32.94
N LYS A 54 14.14 -10.79 -32.61
CA LYS A 54 12.91 -11.12 -33.31
C LYS A 54 11.81 -10.13 -32.90
N ALA A 55 11.01 -9.68 -33.87
CA ALA A 55 9.87 -8.82 -33.62
C ALA A 55 8.86 -9.49 -32.66
N ILE A 56 8.36 -8.71 -31.70
CA ILE A 56 7.36 -9.18 -30.73
C ILE A 56 6.05 -9.41 -31.45
N THR A 57 5.47 -10.60 -31.31
CA THR A 57 4.16 -10.95 -31.87
C THR A 57 3.03 -10.38 -31.02
N ASP A 58 1.84 -10.21 -31.62
CA ASP A 58 0.66 -9.74 -30.91
C ASP A 58 0.29 -10.64 -29.72
N ALA A 59 0.38 -11.96 -29.91
CA ALA A 59 0.14 -12.94 -28.85
C ALA A 59 1.09 -12.77 -27.65
N GLN A 60 2.36 -12.46 -27.91
CA GLN A 60 3.34 -12.22 -26.86
C GLN A 60 3.07 -10.90 -26.12
N ALA A 61 2.68 -9.86 -26.83
CA ALA A 61 2.31 -8.57 -26.21
C ALA A 61 1.07 -8.70 -25.34
N ILE A 62 0.05 -9.41 -25.79
CA ILE A 62 -1.17 -9.70 -25.03
C ILE A 62 -0.86 -10.56 -23.81
N SER A 63 -0.13 -11.65 -23.96
CA SER A 63 0.26 -12.53 -22.86
C SER A 63 1.06 -11.77 -21.79
N TRP A 64 1.95 -10.90 -22.19
CA TRP A 64 2.71 -10.05 -21.27
C TRP A 64 1.81 -9.04 -20.56
N GLY A 65 0.96 -8.32 -21.27
CA GLY A 65 0.05 -7.33 -20.69
C GLY A 65 -0.93 -7.94 -19.69
N LEU A 66 -1.35 -9.19 -19.93
CA LEU A 66 -2.25 -9.93 -19.04
C LEU A 66 -1.52 -10.74 -17.95
N SER A 67 -0.18 -10.78 -17.97
CA SER A 67 0.61 -11.59 -17.03
C SER A 67 0.39 -11.19 -15.56
N GLY A 68 0.02 -9.93 -15.29
CA GLY A 68 -0.35 -9.48 -13.95
C GLY A 68 -1.56 -10.23 -13.38
N PHE A 69 -2.51 -10.63 -14.22
CA PHE A 69 -3.70 -11.39 -13.78
C PHE A 69 -3.39 -12.84 -13.39
N SER A 70 -2.28 -13.40 -13.82
CA SER A 70 -1.79 -14.73 -13.41
C SER A 70 -0.75 -14.68 -12.30
N ASN A 71 -0.44 -13.49 -11.76
CA ASN A 71 0.54 -13.33 -10.69
C ASN A 71 -0.10 -13.61 -9.32
N ALA A 72 0.46 -14.57 -8.58
CA ALA A 72 -0.02 -14.96 -7.25
C ALA A 72 0.00 -13.81 -6.23
N ILE A 73 0.99 -12.90 -6.31
CA ILE A 73 1.09 -11.75 -5.40
C ILE A 73 -0.02 -10.74 -5.65
N VAL A 74 -0.42 -10.52 -6.91
CA VAL A 74 -1.54 -9.64 -7.24
C VAL A 74 -2.84 -10.18 -6.62
N TRP A 75 -3.07 -11.48 -6.71
CA TRP A 75 -4.24 -12.12 -6.08
C TRP A 75 -4.17 -12.15 -4.55
N LEU A 76 -2.97 -12.29 -3.98
CA LEU A 76 -2.76 -12.16 -2.53
C LEU A 76 -3.15 -10.75 -2.05
N ILE A 77 -2.68 -9.71 -2.75
CA ILE A 77 -3.01 -8.32 -2.45
C ILE A 77 -4.51 -8.07 -2.59
N PHE A 78 -5.13 -8.59 -3.68
CA PHE A 78 -6.57 -8.49 -3.89
C PHE A 78 -7.36 -9.14 -2.75
N ALA A 79 -7.01 -10.35 -2.34
CA ALA A 79 -7.64 -11.04 -1.22
C ALA A 79 -7.49 -10.27 0.09
N ALA A 80 -6.30 -9.72 0.35
CA ALA A 80 -6.04 -8.90 1.53
C ALA A 80 -6.90 -7.62 1.55
N PHE A 81 -7.08 -6.94 0.39
CA PHE A 81 -8.00 -5.81 0.29
C PHE A 81 -9.46 -6.20 0.53
N MET A 82 -9.91 -7.36 0.02
CA MET A 82 -11.27 -7.85 0.27
C MET A 82 -11.52 -8.11 1.76
N ILE A 83 -10.56 -8.72 2.45
CA ILE A 83 -10.60 -8.91 3.90
C ILE A 83 -10.61 -7.55 4.61
N GLY A 84 -9.79 -6.60 4.18
CA GLY A 84 -9.73 -5.24 4.72
C GLY A 84 -11.06 -4.51 4.64
N ILE A 85 -11.74 -4.57 3.49
CA ILE A 85 -13.08 -3.98 3.30
C ILE A 85 -14.11 -4.64 4.24
N GLY A 86 -14.08 -5.98 4.38
CA GLY A 86 -14.93 -6.69 5.33
C GLY A 86 -14.67 -6.24 6.78
N TYR A 87 -13.42 -6.02 7.11
CA TYR A 87 -13.01 -5.51 8.42
C TYR A 87 -13.52 -4.09 8.69
N GLU A 88 -13.41 -3.19 7.72
CA GLU A 88 -13.92 -1.82 7.80
C GLU A 88 -15.46 -1.81 7.96
N ASN A 89 -16.15 -2.54 7.11
CA ASN A 89 -17.63 -2.61 7.13
C ASN A 89 -18.17 -3.24 8.42
N SER A 90 -17.43 -4.15 9.06
CA SER A 90 -17.82 -4.72 10.36
C SER A 90 -17.67 -3.75 11.53
N GLY A 91 -16.94 -2.65 11.36
CA GLY A 91 -16.58 -1.68 12.39
C GLY A 91 -15.68 -2.26 13.49
N LEU A 92 -15.06 -3.43 13.26
CA LEU A 92 -14.21 -4.10 14.24
C LEU A 92 -12.98 -3.25 14.60
N GLY A 93 -12.36 -2.60 13.61
CA GLY A 93 -11.24 -1.68 13.85
C GLY A 93 -11.59 -0.55 14.81
N ARG A 94 -12.75 0.06 14.60
CA ARG A 94 -13.24 1.12 15.49
C ARG A 94 -13.49 0.62 16.91
N ARG A 95 -14.03 -0.59 17.08
CA ARG A 95 -14.27 -1.19 18.41
C ARG A 95 -12.96 -1.45 19.14
N ILE A 96 -11.94 -2.02 18.46
CA ILE A 96 -10.61 -2.24 19.05
C ILE A 96 -9.99 -0.91 19.47
N ALA A 97 -10.03 0.10 18.62
CA ALA A 97 -9.48 1.42 18.89
C ALA A 97 -10.15 2.07 20.11
N LEU A 98 -11.48 2.08 20.16
CA LEU A 98 -12.24 2.65 21.29
C LEU A 98 -11.97 1.89 22.60
N PHE A 99 -11.84 0.56 22.55
CA PHE A 99 -11.47 -0.23 23.71
C PHE A 99 -10.09 0.14 24.25
N LEU A 100 -9.09 0.27 23.37
CA LEU A 100 -7.74 0.65 23.74
C LEU A 100 -7.67 2.08 24.27
N VAL A 101 -8.37 3.03 23.62
CA VAL A 101 -8.48 4.41 24.10
C VAL A 101 -9.16 4.46 25.47
N ALA A 102 -10.23 3.71 25.70
CA ALA A 102 -10.90 3.66 27.01
C ALA A 102 -9.99 3.08 28.10
N LYS A 103 -9.16 2.08 27.76
CA LYS A 103 -8.27 1.42 28.72
C LYS A 103 -7.00 2.22 29.02
N LEU A 104 -6.38 2.79 28.02
CA LEU A 104 -5.07 3.45 28.09
C LEU A 104 -5.16 4.98 28.08
N GLY A 105 -6.28 5.56 27.65
CA GLY A 105 -6.45 6.99 27.37
C GLY A 105 -6.57 7.90 28.58
N LYS A 106 -6.20 7.46 29.78
CA LYS A 106 -6.28 8.25 31.03
C LYS A 106 -5.28 9.41 31.09
N SER A 107 -4.29 9.45 30.22
CA SER A 107 -3.29 10.51 30.11
C SER A 107 -2.99 10.81 28.64
N SER A 108 -2.42 11.99 28.35
CA SER A 108 -2.02 12.35 26.98
C SER A 108 -1.06 11.32 26.37
N LEU A 109 -0.10 10.85 27.15
CA LEU A 109 0.84 9.81 26.73
C LEU A 109 0.09 8.48 26.49
N GLY A 110 -0.82 8.13 27.38
CA GLY A 110 -1.68 6.93 27.25
C GLY A 110 -2.54 6.96 25.99
N LEU A 111 -3.06 8.13 25.61
CA LEU A 111 -3.79 8.31 24.34
C LEU A 111 -2.88 8.05 23.13
N GLY A 112 -1.64 8.55 23.16
CA GLY A 112 -0.66 8.26 22.11
C GLY A 112 -0.36 6.77 21.99
N TYR A 113 -0.11 6.08 23.11
CA TYR A 113 0.08 4.63 23.07
C TYR A 113 -1.17 3.87 22.64
N ALA A 114 -2.37 4.31 23.01
CA ALA A 114 -3.60 3.69 22.55
C ALA A 114 -3.72 3.75 21.02
N ILE A 115 -3.42 4.91 20.43
CA ILE A 115 -3.42 5.10 18.98
C ILE A 115 -2.34 4.22 18.32
N ALA A 116 -1.10 4.25 18.83
CA ALA A 116 0.00 3.49 18.30
C ALA A 116 -0.26 1.97 18.34
N ILE A 117 -0.72 1.45 19.46
CA ILE A 117 -1.05 0.02 19.62
C ILE A 117 -2.23 -0.35 18.72
N THR A 118 -3.22 0.53 18.59
CA THR A 118 -4.34 0.27 17.68
C THR A 118 -3.86 0.10 16.24
N ASP A 119 -3.05 1.04 15.75
CA ASP A 119 -2.51 0.97 14.38
C ASP A 119 -1.65 -0.29 14.19
N LEU A 120 -0.81 -0.62 15.16
CA LEU A 120 0.03 -1.82 15.13
C LEU A 120 -0.80 -3.12 15.07
N VAL A 121 -1.87 -3.21 15.86
CA VAL A 121 -2.78 -4.38 15.86
C VAL A 121 -3.54 -4.49 14.54
N LEU A 122 -3.90 -3.36 13.93
CA LEU A 122 -4.64 -3.34 12.67
C LEU A 122 -3.74 -3.57 11.43
N ALA A 123 -2.46 -3.25 11.52
CA ALA A 123 -1.54 -3.28 10.38
C ALA A 123 -1.45 -4.62 9.63
N PRO A 124 -1.40 -5.80 10.29
CA PRO A 124 -1.36 -7.06 9.56
C PRO A 124 -2.65 -7.40 8.79
N PHE A 125 -3.78 -6.79 9.15
CA PHE A 125 -5.11 -7.10 8.60
C PHE A 125 -5.57 -6.11 7.53
N ILE A 126 -5.06 -4.88 7.55
CA ILE A 126 -5.45 -3.81 6.62
C ILE A 126 -4.23 -3.39 5.80
N PRO A 127 -4.03 -3.93 4.58
CA PRO A 127 -2.84 -3.70 3.76
C PRO A 127 -2.84 -2.34 3.06
N SER A 128 -3.51 -1.36 3.63
CA SER A 128 -3.62 0.00 3.12
C SER A 128 -3.47 1.02 4.24
N ASN A 129 -2.42 1.83 4.17
CA ASN A 129 -2.19 2.92 5.12
C ASN A 129 -3.33 3.95 5.08
N ALA A 130 -3.82 4.28 3.88
CA ALA A 130 -4.90 5.23 3.71
C ALA A 130 -6.19 4.75 4.41
N ALA A 131 -6.58 3.48 4.18
CA ALA A 131 -7.75 2.89 4.81
C ALA A 131 -7.57 2.77 6.34
N ARG A 132 -6.42 2.29 6.81
CA ARG A 132 -6.14 2.11 8.23
C ARG A 132 -6.03 3.46 8.97
N SER A 133 -5.15 4.33 8.51
CA SER A 133 -4.90 5.61 9.14
C SER A 133 -6.04 6.60 8.90
N GLY A 134 -6.46 6.78 7.63
CA GLY A 134 -7.52 7.71 7.26
C GLY A 134 -8.92 7.22 7.63
N GLY A 135 -9.22 5.94 7.40
CA GLY A 135 -10.55 5.37 7.62
C GLY A 135 -10.85 4.99 9.08
N THR A 136 -9.82 4.62 9.86
CA THR A 136 -10.03 4.15 11.24
C THR A 136 -9.41 5.05 12.29
N ILE A 137 -8.12 5.36 12.18
CA ILE A 137 -7.37 6.07 13.24
C ILE A 137 -7.73 7.56 13.26
N TYR A 138 -7.67 8.23 12.12
CA TYR A 138 -7.91 9.67 12.03
C TYR A 138 -9.29 10.11 12.52
N PRO A 139 -10.42 9.44 12.19
CA PRO A 139 -11.74 9.79 12.75
C PRO A 139 -11.77 9.72 14.28
N ILE A 140 -11.03 8.79 14.90
CA ILE A 140 -10.95 8.67 16.35
C ILE A 140 -10.15 9.83 16.93
N VAL A 141 -8.98 10.12 16.37
CA VAL A 141 -8.15 11.28 16.77
C VAL A 141 -8.94 12.57 16.65
N SER A 142 -9.66 12.76 15.53
CA SER A 142 -10.49 13.95 15.29
C SER A 142 -11.64 14.08 16.28
N SER A 143 -12.17 12.97 16.79
CA SER A 143 -13.24 12.99 17.82
C SER A 143 -12.70 13.29 19.23
N ILE A 144 -11.44 12.98 19.50
CA ILE A 144 -10.81 13.20 20.80
C ILE A 144 -10.32 14.65 20.95
N CYS A 145 -9.76 15.24 19.90
CA CYS A 145 -9.17 16.57 19.95
C CYS A 145 -10.11 17.67 20.51
N PRO A 146 -11.39 17.74 20.09
CA PRO A 146 -12.33 18.71 20.63
C PRO A 146 -12.60 18.57 22.14
N MET A 147 -12.51 17.37 22.70
CA MET A 147 -12.70 17.12 24.14
C MET A 147 -11.65 17.84 25.01
N PHE A 148 -10.50 18.19 24.40
CA PHE A 148 -9.41 18.91 25.03
C PHE A 148 -9.31 20.38 24.54
N ASP A 149 -10.34 20.92 23.90
CA ASP A 149 -10.35 22.26 23.31
C ASP A 149 -9.16 22.47 22.35
N SER A 150 -8.86 21.46 21.55
CA SER A 150 -7.77 21.45 20.55
C SER A 150 -8.36 21.32 19.15
N TYR A 151 -8.33 22.44 18.41
CA TYR A 151 -8.83 22.56 17.02
C TYR A 151 -7.70 23.03 16.11
N PRO A 152 -7.78 22.83 14.80
CA PRO A 152 -6.79 23.30 13.84
C PRO A 152 -6.52 24.81 13.95
N ASP A 153 -7.60 25.58 14.11
CA ASP A 153 -7.57 27.05 14.16
C ASP A 153 -7.41 27.61 15.59
N LYS A 154 -7.65 26.79 16.60
CA LYS A 154 -7.64 27.20 17.99
C LYS A 154 -6.94 26.17 18.87
N ASN A 155 -5.80 26.55 19.44
CA ASN A 155 -4.99 25.69 20.33
C ASN A 155 -4.55 24.35 19.71
N PRO A 156 -4.03 24.29 18.46
CA PRO A 156 -3.67 23.03 17.81
C PRO A 156 -2.56 22.26 18.55
N ARG A 157 -1.74 22.97 19.31
CA ARG A 157 -0.60 22.39 20.07
C ARG A 157 -0.97 21.81 21.43
N LYS A 158 -2.26 21.86 21.86
CA LYS A 158 -2.63 21.23 23.13
C LYS A 158 -2.43 19.73 23.09
N ILE A 159 -3.22 19.02 22.26
CA ILE A 159 -3.14 17.58 22.11
C ILE A 159 -3.26 17.15 20.63
N GLY A 160 -3.92 17.95 19.80
CA GLY A 160 -4.23 17.60 18.43
C GLY A 160 -2.97 17.34 17.58
N SER A 161 -1.98 18.25 17.64
CA SER A 161 -0.70 18.07 16.93
C SER A 161 0.02 16.81 17.37
N TYR A 162 0.03 16.51 18.67
CA TYR A 162 0.66 15.32 19.22
C TYR A 162 -0.02 14.03 18.71
N LEU A 163 -1.35 13.94 18.82
CA LEU A 163 -2.08 12.73 18.42
C LEU A 163 -2.02 12.50 16.91
N ASN A 164 -2.10 13.56 16.09
CA ASN A 164 -1.94 13.45 14.65
C ASN A 164 -0.52 13.03 14.26
N TRP A 165 0.49 13.57 14.95
CA TRP A 165 1.87 13.15 14.72
C TRP A 165 2.11 11.69 15.10
N VAL A 166 1.59 11.25 16.25
CA VAL A 166 1.67 9.84 16.66
C VAL A 166 1.00 8.94 15.64
N ALA A 167 -0.20 9.29 15.17
CA ALA A 167 -0.92 8.52 14.17
C ALA A 167 -0.12 8.40 12.86
N LEU A 168 0.48 9.51 12.39
CA LEU A 168 1.31 9.52 11.19
C LEU A 168 2.59 8.69 11.36
N ALA A 169 3.32 8.92 12.45
CA ALA A 169 4.57 8.22 12.71
C ALA A 169 4.35 6.72 12.86
N THR A 170 3.33 6.33 13.61
CA THR A 170 3.01 4.91 13.82
C THR A 170 2.62 4.22 12.53
N THR A 171 1.78 4.84 11.68
CA THR A 171 1.37 4.19 10.43
C THR A 171 2.54 3.99 9.46
N CYS A 172 3.54 4.90 9.47
CA CYS A 172 4.75 4.72 8.69
C CYS A 172 5.57 3.51 9.15
N VAL A 173 5.68 3.32 10.45
CA VAL A 173 6.44 2.22 11.06
C VAL A 173 5.67 0.90 10.91
N SER A 174 4.42 0.85 11.34
CA SER A 174 3.58 -0.35 11.35
C SER A 174 3.36 -0.94 9.96
N SER A 175 3.31 -0.10 8.92
CA SER A 175 3.21 -0.54 7.53
C SER A 175 4.45 -1.29 7.04
N SER A 176 5.61 -1.04 7.64
CA SER A 176 6.87 -1.69 7.29
C SER A 176 7.13 -2.96 8.12
N ILE A 177 6.68 -3.00 9.38
CA ILE A 177 6.89 -4.15 10.28
C ILE A 177 6.24 -5.42 9.74
N PHE A 178 5.03 -5.32 9.20
CA PHE A 178 4.30 -6.48 8.68
C PHE A 178 4.40 -6.56 7.16
N LEU A 179 4.74 -7.73 6.65
CA LEU A 179 4.76 -7.98 5.20
C LEU A 179 3.40 -7.65 4.56
N THR A 180 2.32 -7.94 5.26
CA THR A 180 0.93 -7.63 4.84
C THR A 180 0.49 -6.21 5.21
N GLY A 181 1.31 -5.42 5.91
CA GLY A 181 0.94 -4.08 6.38
C GLY A 181 0.80 -3.02 5.29
N ALA A 182 1.40 -3.25 4.13
CA ALA A 182 1.23 -2.42 2.94
C ALA A 182 1.36 -3.26 1.67
N ALA A 183 0.54 -2.96 0.65
CA ALA A 183 0.55 -3.68 -0.62
C ALA A 183 1.91 -3.72 -1.36
N PRO A 184 2.76 -2.67 -1.32
CA PRO A 184 4.08 -2.70 -1.93
C PRO A 184 5.05 -3.73 -1.32
N ASN A 185 4.89 -4.13 -0.05
CA ASN A 185 5.85 -5.01 0.63
C ASN A 185 5.97 -6.41 -0.03
N PRO A 186 4.87 -7.15 -0.28
CA PRO A 186 4.95 -8.43 -0.97
C PRO A 186 5.49 -8.28 -2.40
N LEU A 187 5.17 -7.18 -3.08
CA LEU A 187 5.66 -6.92 -4.43
C LEU A 187 7.17 -6.66 -4.45
N ALA A 188 7.68 -5.87 -3.50
CA ALA A 188 9.12 -5.63 -3.35
C ALA A 188 9.87 -6.95 -3.08
N LEU A 189 9.29 -7.82 -2.26
CA LEU A 189 9.86 -9.14 -1.97
C LEU A 189 9.92 -10.03 -3.22
N GLU A 190 8.86 -10.05 -4.03
CA GLU A 190 8.83 -10.78 -5.29
C GLU A 190 9.88 -10.29 -6.29
N LEU A 191 9.99 -8.97 -6.44
CA LEU A 191 10.98 -8.35 -7.34
C LEU A 191 12.41 -8.66 -6.88
N SER A 192 12.66 -8.63 -5.58
CA SER A 192 13.95 -9.02 -5.00
C SER A 192 14.28 -10.49 -5.27
N ALA A 193 13.31 -11.38 -5.13
CA ALA A 193 13.48 -12.80 -5.42
C ALA A 193 13.79 -13.05 -6.90
N LYS A 194 13.13 -12.34 -7.82
CA LYS A 194 13.43 -12.40 -9.27
C LYS A 194 14.83 -11.90 -9.60
N SER A 195 15.41 -11.03 -8.78
CA SER A 195 16.78 -10.53 -8.91
C SER A 195 17.83 -11.44 -8.26
N GLY A 196 17.46 -12.63 -7.79
CA GLY A 196 18.35 -13.60 -7.18
C GLY A 196 18.68 -13.35 -5.71
N ILE A 197 18.00 -12.40 -5.08
CA ILE A 197 18.10 -12.15 -3.63
C ILE A 197 17.22 -13.14 -2.91
N VAL A 198 17.71 -13.67 -1.77
CA VAL A 198 16.96 -14.67 -0.97
C VAL A 198 15.60 -14.09 -0.56
N ALA A 199 14.53 -14.79 -0.94
CA ALA A 199 13.18 -14.41 -0.56
C ALA A 199 12.98 -14.55 0.95
N ALA A 200 12.65 -13.45 1.62
CA ALA A 200 12.20 -13.49 3.02
C ALA A 200 10.77 -14.06 3.08
N ASN A 201 10.46 -14.77 4.15
CA ASN A 201 9.08 -15.13 4.48
C ASN A 201 8.48 -14.10 5.46
N TRP A 202 7.21 -14.25 5.80
CA TRP A 202 6.52 -13.33 6.71
C TRP A 202 7.24 -13.19 8.06
N GLY A 203 7.71 -14.31 8.62
CA GLY A 203 8.41 -14.31 9.92
C GLY A 203 9.78 -13.65 9.86
N THR A 204 10.58 -13.94 8.83
CA THR A 204 11.89 -13.29 8.64
C THR A 204 11.76 -11.80 8.34
N TRP A 205 10.73 -11.39 7.58
CA TRP A 205 10.41 -10.00 7.37
C TRP A 205 10.10 -9.29 8.69
N PHE A 206 9.18 -9.85 9.49
CA PHE A 206 8.80 -9.30 10.79
C PHE A 206 10.01 -9.15 11.73
N LEU A 207 10.84 -10.20 11.84
CA LEU A 207 12.04 -10.17 12.69
C LEU A 207 13.08 -9.14 12.21
N ALA A 208 13.22 -8.95 10.92
CA ALA A 208 14.15 -7.97 10.35
C ALA A 208 13.71 -6.52 10.65
N PHE A 209 12.42 -6.25 10.66
CA PHE A 209 11.87 -4.92 10.93
C PHE A 209 11.61 -4.64 12.41
N LEU A 210 11.54 -5.66 13.27
CA LEU A 210 11.27 -5.51 14.71
C LEU A 210 12.21 -4.53 15.44
N PRO A 211 13.54 -4.49 15.15
CA PRO A 211 14.43 -3.55 15.85
C PRO A 211 14.22 -2.07 15.48
N VAL A 212 13.54 -1.79 14.35
CA VAL A 212 13.34 -0.44 13.84
C VAL A 212 11.94 0.09 14.22
N GLY A 213 10.99 -0.79 14.42
CA GLY A 213 9.60 -0.52 14.78
C GLY A 213 9.32 -0.84 16.23
#